data_92509535da51f722caa9bc7ea1ef998c
#
_entry.id   92509535da51f722caa9bc7ea1ef998c
#
_cell.length_a   1.000
_cell.length_b   1.000
_cell.length_c   1.000
_cell.angle_alpha   90.00
_cell.angle_beta   90.00
_cell.angle_gamma   90.00
#
_symmetry.space_group_name_H-M   'P 1'
#
loop_
_entity.id
_entity.type
_entity.pdbx_description
1 polymer ?
#
loop_
_entity_poly.entity_id
_entity_poly.type
_entity_poly.pdbx_seq_one_letter_code
_entity_poly.pdbx_strand_id
1 'polypeptide(L)'
;MSLCSEPYSLFLENIKEEIESKLYISEIYAESPFQYEIDDEMIQVNEIIEISNIRLIDSDSESITIMIDCKVDYYAEASFCFFVKDSIDKDDVNLGSSHKSIEDSFSTEIVITLTGNIINGLESMDINEIEITHTDVTIDMGYVHPFEDYDEGNY
;
A
#
# COMPACT_ATOMS: atom_id res chain seq x y z
N MET A 1 -22.10 -4.14 21.92
CA MET A 1 -21.47 -4.39 21.34
C MET A 1 -20.10 -4.69 21.27
N SER A 2 -19.40 -4.68 22.33
CA SER A 2 -18.01 -5.02 22.36
C SER A 2 -17.75 -6.47 22.00
N LEU A 3 -18.76 -7.28 22.09
CA LEU A 3 -18.59 -8.67 21.76
C LEU A 3 -18.17 -8.93 20.34
N CYS A 4 -18.61 -8.04 19.44
CA CYS A 4 -18.29 -8.23 18.04
C CYS A 4 -17.05 -7.48 17.62
N SER A 5 -16.61 -6.55 18.44
CA SER A 5 -15.50 -5.70 18.01
C SER A 5 -14.15 -6.40 18.09
N GLU A 6 -14.00 -7.29 19.05
CA GLU A 6 -12.71 -7.95 19.21
C GLU A 6 -12.40 -8.93 18.08
N PRO A 7 -13.28 -9.83 17.70
CA PRO A 7 -13.02 -10.67 16.53
C PRO A 7 -12.88 -9.88 15.26
N TYR A 8 -13.64 -8.78 15.13
CA TYR A 8 -13.56 -7.95 13.96
C TYR A 8 -12.20 -7.24 13.89
N SER A 9 -11.71 -6.77 15.02
CA SER A 9 -10.40 -6.11 15.06
C SER A 9 -9.28 -7.07 14.68
N LEU A 10 -9.36 -8.30 15.15
CA LEU A 10 -8.37 -9.30 14.82
C LEU A 10 -8.41 -9.63 13.33
N PHE A 11 -9.62 -9.70 12.79
CA PHE A 11 -9.82 -9.96 11.38
C PHE A 11 -9.17 -8.85 10.53
N LEU A 12 -9.41 -7.60 10.91
CA LEU A 12 -8.81 -6.48 10.20
C LEU A 12 -7.29 -6.48 10.32
N GLU A 13 -6.79 -6.85 11.47
CA GLU A 13 -5.36 -6.89 11.69
C GLU A 13 -4.70 -7.93 10.78
N ASN A 14 -5.33 -9.09 10.64
CA ASN A 14 -4.82 -10.13 9.76
C ASN A 14 -4.82 -9.68 8.30
N ILE A 15 -5.87 -9.00 7.87
CA ILE A 15 -5.94 -8.48 6.53
C ILE A 15 -4.86 -7.44 6.30
N LYS A 16 -4.68 -6.55 7.27
CA LYS A 16 -3.68 -5.51 7.16
C LYS A 16 -2.28 -6.09 7.03
N GLU A 17 -1.97 -7.09 7.85
CA GLU A 17 -0.66 -7.72 7.80
C GLU A 17 -0.42 -8.41 6.46
N GLU A 18 -1.44 -9.03 5.94
CA GLU A 18 -1.30 -9.72 4.66
C GLU A 18 -1.07 -8.72 3.53
N ILE A 19 -1.81 -7.62 3.54
CA ILE A 19 -1.63 -6.59 2.54
C ILE A 19 -0.22 -6.01 2.64
N GLU A 20 0.21 -5.72 3.86
CA GLU A 20 1.51 -5.13 4.08
C GLU A 20 2.64 -6.03 3.60
N SER A 21 2.49 -7.33 3.74
CA SER A 21 3.52 -8.27 3.34
C SER A 21 3.63 -8.40 1.82
N LYS A 22 2.59 -8.02 1.09
CA LYS A 22 2.57 -8.19 -0.36
C LYS A 22 2.53 -6.89 -1.14
N LEU A 23 2.33 -5.78 -0.45
CA LEU A 23 2.22 -4.48 -1.09
C LEU A 23 3.57 -4.02 -1.61
N TYR A 24 3.59 -3.50 -2.81
CA TYR A 24 4.83 -2.97 -3.36
C TYR A 24 4.52 -1.83 -4.33
N ILE A 25 5.51 -0.99 -4.55
CA ILE A 25 5.40 0.12 -5.47
C ILE A 25 5.79 -0.37 -6.85
N SER A 26 4.85 -0.37 -7.78
CA SER A 26 5.14 -0.81 -9.14
C SER A 26 5.78 0.30 -9.95
N GLU A 27 5.41 1.53 -9.66
CA GLU A 27 5.92 2.66 -10.43
C GLU A 27 5.78 3.94 -9.63
N ILE A 28 6.78 4.80 -9.72
CA ILE A 28 6.74 6.11 -9.09
C ILE A 28 6.86 7.15 -10.18
N TYR A 29 5.90 8.06 -10.23
CA TYR A 29 5.91 9.17 -11.15
C TYR A 29 6.31 10.44 -10.41
N ALA A 30 7.11 11.24 -11.04
CA ALA A 30 7.48 12.54 -10.50
C ALA A 30 7.84 13.45 -11.65
N GLU A 31 7.63 14.75 -11.46
CA GLU A 31 7.98 15.74 -12.45
C GLU A 31 9.19 16.51 -11.97
N SER A 32 10.18 16.66 -12.82
CA SER A 32 11.37 17.40 -12.47
C SER A 32 12.01 17.98 -13.73
N PRO A 33 12.59 19.18 -13.64
CA PRO A 33 13.35 19.72 -14.76
C PRO A 33 14.70 19.04 -14.93
N PHE A 34 15.09 18.19 -13.99
CA PHE A 34 16.37 17.50 -14.02
C PHE A 34 16.18 16.01 -14.16
N GLN A 35 17.20 15.32 -14.61
CA GLN A 35 17.19 13.87 -14.60
C GLN A 35 17.35 13.39 -13.18
N TYR A 36 16.74 12.27 -12.86
CA TYR A 36 16.84 11.74 -11.50
C TYR A 36 16.79 10.22 -11.49
N GLU A 37 17.26 9.68 -10.39
CA GLU A 37 17.16 8.27 -10.09
C GLU A 37 16.52 8.16 -8.72
N ILE A 38 15.76 7.11 -8.52
CA ILE A 38 15.17 6.84 -7.22
C ILE A 38 16.16 5.97 -6.47
N ASP A 39 16.64 6.51 -5.34
CA ASP A 39 17.68 5.87 -4.59
C ASP A 39 17.13 4.92 -3.54
N ASP A 40 15.96 5.23 -3.01
CA ASP A 40 15.37 4.45 -1.95
C ASP A 40 13.88 4.67 -1.99
N GLU A 41 13.12 3.64 -1.68
CA GLU A 41 11.67 3.77 -1.65
C GLU A 41 11.09 2.84 -0.62
N MET A 42 9.96 3.23 -0.05
CA MET A 42 9.28 2.37 0.90
C MET A 42 7.79 2.69 0.90
N ILE A 43 7.00 1.70 1.23
CA ILE A 43 5.57 1.86 1.35
C ILE A 43 5.10 1.05 2.55
N GLN A 44 4.15 1.60 3.28
CA GLN A 44 3.57 0.87 4.41
C GLN A 44 2.09 1.17 4.50
N VAL A 45 1.37 0.22 5.04
CA VAL A 45 -0.06 0.36 5.24
C VAL A 45 -0.30 1.12 6.53
N ASN A 46 -1.11 2.17 6.47
CA ASN A 46 -1.49 2.88 7.69
C ASN A 46 -2.69 2.21 8.31
N GLU A 47 -3.76 2.05 7.54
CA GLU A 47 -4.93 1.39 8.07
C GLU A 47 -5.88 1.00 6.95
N ILE A 48 -6.78 0.10 7.25
CA ILE A 48 -7.86 -0.25 6.35
C ILE A 48 -9.01 0.69 6.67
N ILE A 49 -9.37 1.52 5.69
CA ILE A 49 -10.36 2.55 5.92
C ILE A 49 -11.78 2.03 5.75
N GLU A 50 -11.97 1.12 4.83
CA GLU A 50 -13.31 0.69 4.49
C GLU A 50 -13.30 -0.72 3.94
N ILE A 51 -14.26 -1.52 4.40
CA ILE A 51 -14.53 -2.83 3.84
C ILE A 51 -15.98 -2.80 3.38
N SER A 52 -16.22 -3.18 2.13
CA SER A 52 -17.56 -3.09 1.58
C SER A 52 -17.80 -4.25 0.61
N ASN A 53 -19.04 -4.34 0.16
CA ASN A 53 -19.42 -5.24 -0.92
C ASN A 53 -18.99 -6.68 -0.64
N ILE A 54 -19.36 -7.18 0.52
CA ILE A 54 -19.01 -8.54 0.91
C ILE A 54 -19.84 -9.52 0.11
N ARG A 55 -19.18 -10.45 -0.58
CA ARG A 55 -19.82 -11.40 -1.45
C ARG A 55 -19.40 -12.81 -1.09
N LEU A 56 -20.35 -13.72 -1.05
CA LEU A 56 -20.06 -15.12 -0.84
C LEU A 56 -19.69 -15.73 -2.18
N ILE A 57 -18.53 -16.38 -2.25
CA ILE A 57 -18.08 -17.02 -3.46
C ILE A 57 -18.33 -18.52 -3.43
N ASP A 58 -18.10 -19.14 -2.28
CA ASP A 58 -18.23 -20.57 -2.16
C ASP A 58 -18.44 -20.92 -0.69
N SER A 59 -19.09 -22.05 -0.43
CA SER A 59 -19.25 -22.49 0.94
C SER A 59 -19.53 -23.99 0.98
N ASP A 60 -19.07 -24.63 2.03
CA ASP A 60 -19.44 -25.99 2.33
C ASP A 60 -19.56 -26.09 3.85
N SER A 61 -19.67 -27.31 4.38
CA SER A 61 -19.95 -27.45 5.81
C SER A 61 -18.77 -27.03 6.69
N GLU A 62 -17.57 -26.94 6.11
CA GLU A 62 -16.37 -26.67 6.90
C GLU A 62 -15.61 -25.46 6.45
N SER A 63 -16.02 -24.81 5.40
CA SER A 63 -15.30 -23.64 4.91
C SER A 63 -16.23 -22.70 4.18
N ILE A 64 -15.84 -21.45 4.14
CA ILE A 64 -16.59 -20.43 3.44
C ILE A 64 -15.55 -19.49 2.81
N THR A 65 -15.79 -19.14 1.54
CA THR A 65 -14.92 -18.22 0.82
C THR A 65 -15.72 -16.98 0.47
N ILE A 66 -15.20 -15.84 0.87
CA ILE A 66 -15.85 -14.57 0.60
C ILE A 66 -14.89 -13.66 -0.13
N MET A 67 -15.46 -12.70 -0.84
CA MET A 67 -14.67 -11.65 -1.50
C MET A 67 -15.17 -10.33 -0.96
N ILE A 68 -14.26 -9.45 -0.65
CA ILE A 68 -14.61 -8.13 -0.14
C ILE A 68 -13.85 -7.08 -0.91
N ASP A 69 -14.43 -5.89 -0.96
CA ASP A 69 -13.73 -4.73 -1.49
C ASP A 69 -13.15 -3.99 -0.30
N CYS A 70 -11.92 -3.59 -0.43
CA CYS A 70 -11.18 -3.01 0.67
C CYS A 70 -10.49 -1.73 0.23
N LYS A 71 -10.63 -0.68 1.01
CA LYS A 71 -9.93 0.57 0.76
C LYS A 71 -8.86 0.73 1.82
N VAL A 72 -7.65 0.95 1.36
CA VAL A 72 -6.47 0.91 2.22
C VAL A 72 -5.74 2.25 2.15
N ASP A 73 -5.43 2.79 3.31
CA ASP A 73 -4.68 4.01 3.44
C ASP A 73 -3.22 3.66 3.61
N TYR A 74 -2.36 4.31 2.86
CA TYR A 74 -0.93 3.98 2.90
C TYR A 74 -0.07 5.22 2.92
N TYR A 75 1.18 5.00 3.31
CA TYR A 75 2.21 6.02 3.37
C TYR A 75 3.38 5.53 2.53
N ALA A 76 3.91 6.39 1.69
CA ALA A 76 5.02 6.02 0.83
C ALA A 76 6.07 7.12 0.84
N GLU A 77 7.33 6.71 0.73
CA GLU A 77 8.46 7.63 0.68
C GLU A 77 9.39 7.24 -0.44
N ALA A 78 10.06 8.22 -1.00
CA ALA A 78 11.10 7.96 -1.98
C ALA A 78 12.17 9.03 -1.88
N SER A 79 13.40 8.64 -2.11
CA SER A 79 14.53 9.55 -2.18
C SER A 79 14.98 9.66 -3.62
N PHE A 80 15.23 10.88 -4.07
CA PHE A 80 15.59 11.15 -5.45
C PHE A 80 16.99 11.74 -5.49
N CYS A 81 17.81 11.24 -6.40
CA CYS A 81 19.11 11.81 -6.68
C CYS A 81 19.07 12.47 -8.05
N PHE A 82 19.41 13.72 -8.11
CA PHE A 82 19.33 14.50 -9.35
C PHE A 82 20.70 14.68 -9.96
N PHE A 83 20.73 14.70 -11.28
CA PHE A 83 22.01 14.82 -11.99
C PHE A 83 21.79 15.38 -13.38
N VAL A 84 22.88 15.86 -13.98
CA VAL A 84 22.89 16.19 -15.39
C VAL A 84 24.09 15.50 -15.99
N LYS A 85 24.00 15.15 -17.27
CA LYS A 85 25.08 14.50 -17.94
C LYS A 85 26.03 15.55 -18.50
N ASP A 86 27.32 15.36 -18.22
CA ASP A 86 28.32 16.23 -18.78
C ASP A 86 28.51 15.87 -20.26
N SER A 87 28.29 16.83 -21.13
CA SER A 87 28.37 16.57 -22.55
C SER A 87 29.78 16.29 -23.03
N ILE A 88 30.78 16.71 -22.28
CA ILE A 88 32.17 16.52 -22.67
C ILE A 88 32.69 15.16 -22.20
N ASP A 89 32.58 14.88 -20.92
CA ASP A 89 33.10 13.65 -20.35
C ASP A 89 32.09 12.54 -20.30
N LYS A 90 30.80 12.86 -20.48
CA LYS A 90 29.71 11.90 -20.38
C LYS A 90 29.54 11.33 -18.99
N ASP A 91 30.07 12.00 -18.01
CA ASP A 91 29.90 11.64 -16.62
C ASP A 91 28.67 12.35 -16.07
N ASP A 92 28.09 11.77 -15.04
CA ASP A 92 26.95 12.39 -14.38
C ASP A 92 27.45 13.41 -13.37
N VAL A 93 26.84 14.57 -13.36
CA VAL A 93 27.16 15.60 -12.39
C VAL A 93 26.03 15.63 -11.38
N ASN A 94 26.37 15.36 -10.13
CA ASN A 94 25.39 15.30 -9.05
C ASN A 94 24.89 16.70 -8.69
N LEU A 95 23.58 16.88 -8.70
CA LEU A 95 22.96 18.15 -8.36
C LEU A 95 22.40 18.17 -6.95
N GLY A 96 22.37 17.03 -6.28
CA GLY A 96 21.80 16.94 -4.95
C GLY A 96 20.70 15.89 -4.89
N SER A 97 20.05 15.82 -3.76
CA SER A 97 19.01 14.85 -3.54
C SER A 97 17.83 15.48 -2.81
N SER A 98 16.73 14.78 -2.84
CA SER A 98 15.52 15.24 -2.20
C SER A 98 14.75 14.02 -1.71
N HIS A 99 13.99 14.21 -0.63
CA HIS A 99 13.20 13.14 -0.05
C HIS A 99 11.74 13.58 -0.07
N LYS A 100 10.87 12.71 -0.52
CA LYS A 100 9.46 13.05 -0.66
C LYS A 100 8.62 11.94 -0.07
N SER A 101 7.52 12.32 0.55
CA SER A 101 6.59 11.35 1.10
C SER A 101 5.17 11.77 0.76
N ILE A 102 4.29 10.79 0.66
CA ILE A 102 2.87 11.04 0.42
C ILE A 102 2.04 10.08 1.22
N GLU A 103 0.79 10.46 1.42
CA GLU A 103 -0.23 9.57 1.96
C GLU A 103 -1.35 9.53 0.96
N ASP A 104 -1.84 8.35 0.69
CA ASP A 104 -2.91 8.18 -0.28
C ASP A 104 -3.62 6.88 0.04
N SER A 105 -4.57 6.51 -0.78
CA SER A 105 -5.31 5.28 -0.58
C SER A 105 -5.49 4.57 -1.90
N PHE A 106 -5.74 3.27 -1.81
CA PHE A 106 -6.07 2.49 -2.99
C PHE A 106 -7.12 1.47 -2.62
N SER A 107 -7.79 0.93 -3.63
CA SER A 107 -8.83 -0.07 -3.43
C SER A 107 -8.37 -1.38 -4.03
N THR A 108 -8.67 -2.47 -3.33
CA THR A 108 -8.32 -3.78 -3.82
C THR A 108 -9.41 -4.76 -3.42
N GLU A 109 -9.42 -5.91 -4.08
CA GLU A 109 -10.34 -6.98 -3.74
C GLU A 109 -9.57 -8.05 -3.01
N ILE A 110 -10.19 -8.60 -1.99
CA ILE A 110 -9.56 -9.63 -1.17
C ILE A 110 -10.46 -10.83 -1.11
N VAL A 111 -9.88 -12.01 -1.35
CA VAL A 111 -10.59 -13.27 -1.25
C VAL A 111 -10.10 -13.93 0.03
N ILE A 112 -11.04 -14.26 0.90
CA ILE A 112 -10.70 -14.82 2.20
C ILE A 112 -11.41 -16.15 2.35
N THR A 113 -10.65 -17.17 2.70
CA THR A 113 -11.18 -18.50 2.98
C THR A 113 -11.13 -18.72 4.47
N LEU A 114 -12.31 -18.97 5.06
CA LEU A 114 -12.44 -19.24 6.47
C LEU A 114 -12.78 -20.70 6.64
N THR A 115 -12.17 -21.33 7.64
CA THR A 115 -12.44 -22.74 7.93
C THR A 115 -12.97 -22.87 9.34
N GLY A 116 -13.80 -23.90 9.54
CA GLY A 116 -14.41 -24.15 10.82
C GLY A 116 -15.84 -24.56 10.64
N ASN A 117 -16.55 -24.62 11.74
CA ASN A 117 -17.94 -25.03 11.72
C ASN A 117 -18.84 -23.80 11.59
N ILE A 118 -19.48 -23.66 10.44
CA ILE A 118 -20.34 -22.53 10.18
C ILE A 118 -21.46 -22.39 11.20
N ILE A 119 -21.91 -23.51 11.74
CA ILE A 119 -23.00 -23.51 12.70
C ILE A 119 -22.66 -22.69 13.93
N ASN A 120 -21.40 -22.64 14.29
CA ASN A 120 -20.95 -21.87 15.45
C ASN A 120 -20.76 -20.39 15.17
N GLY A 121 -21.02 -19.99 13.94
CA GLY A 121 -20.90 -18.57 13.57
C GLY A 121 -19.56 -18.25 12.95
N LEU A 122 -19.52 -17.15 12.21
CA LEU A 122 -18.29 -16.76 11.52
C LEU A 122 -17.18 -16.39 12.48
N GLU A 123 -17.54 -15.93 13.67
CA GLU A 123 -16.52 -15.54 14.64
C GLU A 123 -15.68 -16.71 15.12
N SER A 124 -16.23 -17.92 15.03
CA SER A 124 -15.52 -19.09 15.49
C SER A 124 -14.68 -19.71 14.40
N MET A 125 -14.72 -19.17 13.20
CA MET A 125 -13.97 -19.72 12.08
C MET A 125 -12.58 -19.09 12.02
N ASP A 126 -11.63 -19.85 11.54
CA ASP A 126 -10.26 -19.39 11.41
C ASP A 126 -9.99 -18.96 9.99
N ILE A 127 -9.14 -17.97 9.82
CA ILE A 127 -8.72 -17.55 8.51
C ILE A 127 -7.71 -18.56 8.01
N ASN A 128 -8.08 -19.23 6.92
CA ASN A 128 -7.21 -20.22 6.32
C ASN A 128 -6.32 -19.62 5.23
N GLU A 129 -6.87 -18.69 4.49
CA GLU A 129 -6.14 -18.13 3.37
C GLU A 129 -6.68 -16.74 3.06
N ILE A 130 -5.77 -15.84 2.72
CA ILE A 130 -6.13 -14.50 2.27
C ILE A 130 -5.40 -14.26 0.97
N GLU A 131 -6.17 -13.93 -0.07
CA GLU A 131 -5.60 -13.68 -1.38
C GLU A 131 -5.97 -12.27 -1.79
N ILE A 132 -4.99 -11.47 -2.18
CA ILE A 132 -5.21 -10.08 -2.52
C ILE A 132 -5.04 -9.92 -4.03
N THR A 133 -6.05 -9.36 -4.67
CA THR A 133 -6.07 -9.26 -6.12
C THR A 133 -5.03 -8.28 -6.65
N HIS A 134 -4.92 -7.14 -5.98
CA HIS A 134 -3.96 -6.11 -6.40
C HIS A 134 -3.06 -5.75 -5.26
N THR A 135 -1.77 -5.95 -5.44
CA THR A 135 -0.80 -5.60 -4.42
C THR A 135 0.20 -4.57 -4.93
N ASP A 136 0.01 -4.09 -6.15
CA ASP A 136 0.91 -3.10 -6.73
C ASP A 136 0.26 -1.72 -6.67
N VAL A 137 1.06 -0.73 -6.37
CA VAL A 137 0.59 0.65 -6.25
C VAL A 137 1.45 1.53 -7.12
N THR A 138 0.79 2.42 -7.84
CA THR A 138 1.47 3.44 -8.63
C THR A 138 1.37 4.75 -7.84
N ILE A 139 2.49 5.42 -7.67
CA ILE A 139 2.58 6.59 -6.82
C ILE A 139 3.00 7.79 -7.63
N ASP A 140 2.28 8.91 -7.45
CA ASP A 140 2.64 10.17 -8.08
C ASP A 140 3.18 11.08 -6.98
N MET A 141 4.48 11.34 -7.03
CA MET A 141 5.13 12.17 -6.04
C MET A 141 5.05 13.65 -6.38
N GLY A 142 4.53 13.98 -7.55
CA GLY A 142 4.40 15.36 -7.97
C GLY A 142 5.73 15.96 -8.39
N TYR A 143 5.88 17.23 -8.13
CA TYR A 143 7.08 17.94 -8.56
C TYR A 143 8.21 17.76 -7.55
N VAL A 144 9.39 17.39 -8.04
CA VAL A 144 10.56 17.18 -7.19
C VAL A 144 11.75 17.89 -7.81
N HIS A 145 12.68 18.38 -6.98
CA HIS A 145 13.91 18.97 -7.46
C HIS A 145 14.91 19.01 -6.33
N PRO A 146 16.22 19.17 -6.66
CA PRO A 146 17.26 19.08 -5.64
C PRO A 146 17.27 20.21 -4.63
N PHE A 147 16.48 21.25 -4.86
CA PHE A 147 16.45 22.39 -3.97
C PHE A 147 15.16 22.46 -3.17
N GLU A 148 14.48 21.35 -3.09
CA GLU A 148 13.18 21.31 -2.46
C GLU A 148 13.20 21.76 -1.01
N ASP A 149 14.19 21.31 -0.27
CA ASP A 149 14.32 21.68 1.12
C ASP A 149 14.55 23.15 1.34
N TYR A 150 15.07 23.77 0.32
CA TYR A 150 15.43 25.15 0.40
C TYR A 150 14.20 26.06 0.44
N ASP A 151 13.16 25.64 -0.22
CA ASP A 151 11.99 26.44 -0.32
C ASP A 151 11.03 26.29 0.80
N GLU A 152 11.10 25.17 1.44
CA GLU A 152 10.11 24.80 2.36
C GLU A 152 10.00 25.74 3.50
N GLY A 153 8.87 26.24 3.77
CA GLY A 153 8.63 27.01 4.97
C GLY A 153 9.15 28.43 4.97
N ASN A 154 9.65 28.87 3.86
CA ASN A 154 10.17 30.21 3.81
C ASN A 154 9.17 31.22 3.32
N TYR A 155 7.97 30.83 3.13
CA TYR A 155 6.96 31.73 2.57
C TYR A 155 5.81 31.99 3.48
#